data_169cd8bde309e413fb70a052e6ec5c30
#
_entry.id   169cd8bde309e413fb70a052e6ec5c30
#
_cell.length_a   1.000
_cell.length_b   1.000
_cell.length_c   1.000
_cell.angle_alpha   90.00
_cell.angle_beta   90.00
_cell.angle_gamma   90.00
#
_symmetry.space_group_name_H-M   'P 1'
#
loop_
_entity.id
_entity.type
_entity.pdbx_description
1 polymer ?
#
loop_
_entity_poly.entity_id
_entity_poly.type
_entity_poly.pdbx_seq_one_letter_code
_entity_poly.pdbx_strand_id
1 'polypeptide(L)'
;LVLPAAVYGWQGNLDLVIGWYRTVTDTTAPNLLVAENVSLATMWAKWIGVGPVANGLAVASVLLALGAAGLALWQRRRVPQPAYLEFGLLMLLVPLISPQGWDYVLLLATPAVLCLADRFGEVSLPWRVTTAAALGLMSFTIFDVLGRALYGRLMAVNIVSVSALVLVACLVHLRERAMA
;
A
#
# COMPACT_ATOMS: atom_id res chain seq x y z
N LEU A 1 -10.54 22.25 -5.29
CA LEU A 1 -11.74 22.56 -6.09
C LEU A 1 -11.95 24.07 -6.31
N VAL A 2 -11.60 24.94 -5.35
CA VAL A 2 -11.85 26.40 -5.48
C VAL A 2 -10.89 27.05 -6.49
N LEU A 3 -9.60 26.71 -6.42
CA LEU A 3 -8.58 27.32 -7.27
C LEU A 3 -8.75 27.01 -8.77
N PRO A 4 -9.02 25.77 -9.19
CA PRO A 4 -9.38 25.49 -10.58
C PRO A 4 -10.67 26.17 -11.02
N ALA A 5 -11.66 26.32 -10.14
CA ALA A 5 -12.90 27.03 -10.45
C ALA A 5 -12.68 28.51 -10.74
N ALA A 6 -11.68 29.15 -10.14
CA ALA A 6 -11.31 30.54 -10.44
C ALA A 6 -10.75 30.70 -11.86
N VAL A 7 -10.14 29.66 -12.43
CA VAL A 7 -9.54 29.68 -13.78
C VAL A 7 -10.53 29.20 -14.84
N TYR A 8 -11.23 28.08 -14.57
CA TYR A 8 -12.09 27.40 -15.55
C TYR A 8 -13.59 27.63 -15.33
N GLY A 9 -13.97 28.39 -14.28
CA GLY A 9 -15.35 28.52 -13.84
C GLY A 9 -15.86 27.24 -13.17
N TRP A 10 -17.05 27.29 -12.56
CA TRP A 10 -17.62 26.13 -11.87
C TRP A 10 -17.93 24.97 -12.82
N GLN A 11 -18.46 25.26 -14.01
CA GLN A 11 -18.76 24.23 -14.99
C GLN A 11 -17.48 23.54 -15.48
N GLY A 12 -16.47 24.33 -15.89
CA GLY A 12 -15.19 23.78 -16.33
C GLY A 12 -14.47 22.96 -15.23
N ASN A 13 -14.58 23.39 -13.96
CA ASN A 13 -14.05 22.62 -12.83
C ASN A 13 -14.80 21.29 -12.65
N LEU A 14 -16.11 21.28 -12.82
CA LEU A 14 -16.91 20.05 -12.77
C LEU A 14 -16.53 19.10 -13.92
N ASP A 15 -16.38 19.62 -15.13
CA ASP A 15 -15.99 18.85 -16.31
C ASP A 15 -14.58 18.22 -16.12
N LEU A 16 -13.65 18.94 -15.50
CA LEU A 16 -12.33 18.41 -15.13
C LEU A 16 -12.42 17.25 -14.12
N VAL A 17 -13.27 17.38 -13.10
CA VAL A 17 -13.48 16.30 -12.11
C VAL A 17 -14.12 15.06 -12.75
N ILE A 18 -15.12 15.27 -13.61
CA ILE A 18 -15.76 14.18 -14.35
C ILE A 18 -14.76 13.52 -15.32
N GLY A 19 -13.99 14.35 -16.03
CA GLY A 19 -12.93 13.86 -16.93
C GLY A 19 -11.87 13.04 -16.20
N TRP A 20 -11.40 13.52 -15.05
CA TRP A 20 -10.49 12.79 -14.19
C TRP A 20 -11.10 11.45 -13.73
N TYR A 21 -12.34 11.46 -13.24
CA TYR A 21 -13.03 10.25 -12.80
C TYR A 21 -13.12 9.22 -13.93
N ARG A 22 -13.52 9.64 -15.14
CA ARG A 22 -13.56 8.76 -16.32
C ARG A 22 -12.18 8.19 -16.64
N THR A 23 -11.15 9.04 -16.68
CA THR A 23 -9.77 8.58 -16.95
C THR A 23 -9.35 7.52 -15.94
N VAL A 24 -9.58 7.73 -14.65
CA VAL A 24 -9.24 6.76 -13.61
C VAL A 24 -10.01 5.45 -13.80
N THR A 25 -11.32 5.51 -14.05
CA THR A 25 -12.13 4.30 -14.24
C THR A 25 -11.77 3.53 -15.51
N ASP A 26 -11.54 4.21 -16.60
CA ASP A 26 -11.22 3.59 -17.89
C ASP A 26 -9.81 2.97 -17.90
N THR A 27 -8.86 3.56 -17.17
CA THR A 27 -7.47 3.06 -17.10
C THR A 27 -7.26 2.02 -16.02
N THR A 28 -8.15 1.89 -15.04
CA THR A 28 -8.00 0.92 -13.95
C THR A 28 -8.08 -0.52 -14.45
N ALA A 29 -9.06 -0.85 -15.28
CA ALA A 29 -9.27 -2.22 -15.77
C ALA A 29 -8.07 -2.75 -16.58
N PRO A 30 -7.53 -2.05 -17.61
CA PRO A 30 -6.35 -2.52 -18.35
C PRO A 30 -5.09 -2.57 -17.50
N ASN A 31 -4.96 -1.69 -16.48
CA ASN A 31 -3.78 -1.64 -15.62
C ASN A 31 -3.84 -2.60 -14.41
N LEU A 32 -4.95 -3.29 -14.23
CA LEU A 32 -5.14 -4.16 -13.07
C LEU A 32 -4.14 -5.32 -13.01
N LEU A 33 -3.83 -5.94 -14.16
CA LEU A 33 -2.93 -7.10 -14.23
C LEU A 33 -1.50 -6.77 -14.68
N VAL A 34 -1.16 -5.50 -14.81
CA VAL A 34 0.21 -5.09 -15.12
C VAL A 34 1.15 -5.56 -14.01
N ALA A 35 2.36 -5.98 -14.39
CA ALA A 35 3.32 -6.56 -13.45
C ALA A 35 3.62 -5.62 -12.29
N GLU A 36 3.85 -4.36 -12.58
CA GLU A 36 4.26 -3.29 -11.66
C GLU A 36 3.13 -2.79 -10.75
N ASN A 37 1.89 -3.25 -10.93
CA ASN A 37 0.80 -2.90 -10.04
C ASN A 37 0.86 -3.75 -8.76
N VAL A 38 1.04 -3.07 -7.62
CA VAL A 38 1.19 -3.68 -6.28
C VAL A 38 -0.04 -3.46 -5.38
N SER A 39 -1.17 -3.08 -5.95
CA SER A 39 -2.39 -2.87 -5.18
C SER A 39 -2.99 -4.18 -4.65
N LEU A 40 -3.80 -4.08 -3.59
CA LEU A 40 -4.60 -5.21 -3.08
C LEU A 40 -5.57 -5.75 -4.13
N ALA A 41 -6.11 -4.88 -4.98
CA ALA A 41 -6.97 -5.29 -6.08
C ALA A 41 -6.22 -6.19 -7.09
N THR A 42 -5.01 -5.77 -7.48
CA THR A 42 -4.14 -6.57 -8.36
C THR A 42 -3.72 -7.87 -7.71
N MET A 43 -3.37 -7.86 -6.43
CA MET A 43 -2.99 -9.08 -5.70
C MET A 43 -4.08 -10.16 -5.81
N TRP A 44 -5.32 -9.82 -5.49
CA TRP A 44 -6.42 -10.76 -5.60
C TRP A 44 -6.73 -11.15 -7.04
N ALA A 45 -6.68 -10.21 -7.98
CA ALA A 45 -6.91 -10.50 -9.39
C ALA A 45 -5.84 -11.44 -9.98
N LYS A 46 -4.57 -11.31 -9.59
CA LYS A 46 -3.49 -12.23 -9.99
C LYS A 46 -3.64 -13.62 -9.37
N TRP A 47 -4.13 -13.72 -8.13
CA TRP A 47 -4.22 -15.00 -7.42
C TRP A 47 -5.42 -15.86 -7.81
N ILE A 48 -6.59 -15.26 -8.01
CA ILE A 48 -7.85 -16.00 -8.24
C ILE A 48 -8.56 -15.62 -9.54
N GLY A 49 -7.93 -14.77 -10.36
CA GLY A 49 -8.49 -14.25 -11.60
C GLY A 49 -9.37 -13.02 -11.40
N VAL A 50 -9.58 -12.27 -12.49
CA VAL A 50 -10.44 -11.09 -12.50
C VAL A 50 -11.91 -11.52 -12.41
N GLY A 51 -12.63 -11.01 -11.42
CA GLY A 51 -14.04 -11.35 -11.25
C GLY A 51 -14.64 -10.78 -9.95
N PRO A 52 -15.93 -11.02 -9.71
CA PRO A 52 -16.64 -10.45 -8.56
C PRO A 52 -16.05 -10.92 -7.22
N VAL A 53 -15.50 -12.13 -7.14
CA VAL A 53 -14.86 -12.64 -5.92
C VAL A 53 -13.57 -11.88 -5.62
N ALA A 54 -12.69 -11.70 -6.63
CA ALA A 54 -11.47 -10.92 -6.47
C ALA A 54 -11.77 -9.47 -6.06
N ASN A 55 -12.76 -8.85 -6.71
CA ASN A 55 -13.18 -7.50 -6.39
C ASN A 55 -13.74 -7.41 -4.95
N GLY A 56 -14.56 -8.37 -4.54
CA GLY A 56 -15.09 -8.44 -3.18
C GLY A 56 -13.98 -8.56 -2.12
N LEU A 57 -12.98 -9.43 -2.37
CA LEU A 57 -11.83 -9.59 -1.48
C LEU A 57 -10.93 -8.34 -1.47
N ALA A 58 -10.75 -7.69 -2.61
CA ALA A 58 -10.02 -6.43 -2.69
C ALA A 58 -10.68 -5.35 -1.84
N VAL A 59 -12.00 -5.15 -2.02
CA VAL A 59 -12.78 -4.18 -1.22
C VAL A 59 -12.71 -4.52 0.27
N ALA A 60 -12.91 -5.78 0.65
CA ALA A 60 -12.81 -6.23 2.03
C ALA A 60 -11.43 -5.94 2.63
N SER A 61 -10.35 -6.23 1.87
CA SER A 61 -8.97 -5.96 2.31
C SER A 61 -8.70 -4.47 2.49
N VAL A 62 -9.20 -3.63 1.59
CA VAL A 62 -9.10 -2.16 1.71
C VAL A 62 -9.86 -1.67 2.93
N LEU A 63 -11.09 -2.15 3.15
CA LEU A 63 -11.89 -1.76 4.33
C LEU A 63 -11.22 -2.20 5.64
N LEU A 64 -10.62 -3.40 5.68
CA LEU A 64 -9.85 -3.86 6.83
C LEU A 64 -8.63 -2.98 7.09
N ALA A 65 -7.88 -2.63 6.04
CA ALA A 65 -6.71 -1.75 6.14
C ALA A 65 -7.08 -0.35 6.64
N LEU A 66 -8.16 0.24 6.09
CA LEU A 66 -8.67 1.53 6.52
C LEU A 66 -9.25 1.46 7.94
N GLY A 67 -9.93 0.38 8.30
CA GLY A 67 -10.43 0.14 9.65
C GLY A 67 -9.31 0.05 10.67
N ALA A 68 -8.24 -0.70 10.34
CA ALA A 68 -7.05 -0.79 11.20
C ALA A 68 -6.36 0.57 11.36
N ALA A 69 -6.21 1.34 10.27
CA ALA A 69 -5.66 2.69 10.32
C ALA A 69 -6.56 3.63 11.15
N GLY A 70 -7.88 3.58 10.95
CA GLY A 70 -8.85 4.35 11.73
C GLY A 70 -8.80 4.03 13.23
N LEU A 71 -8.71 2.75 13.58
CA LEU A 71 -8.55 2.29 14.96
C LEU A 71 -7.22 2.78 15.56
N ALA A 72 -6.14 2.72 14.74
CA ALA A 72 -4.86 3.27 15.15
C ALA A 72 -4.95 4.76 15.47
N LEU A 73 -5.57 5.56 14.61
CA LEU A 73 -5.75 7.00 14.83
C LEU A 73 -6.66 7.29 16.03
N TRP A 74 -7.72 6.53 16.23
CA TRP A 74 -8.62 6.70 17.38
C TRP A 74 -7.92 6.43 18.71
N GLN A 75 -7.05 5.41 18.75
CA GLN A 75 -6.31 5.03 19.95
C GLN A 75 -4.97 5.77 20.12
N ARG A 76 -4.71 6.81 19.31
CA ARG A 76 -3.41 7.51 19.27
C ARG A 76 -2.92 8.03 20.61
N ARG A 77 -3.85 8.41 21.51
CA ARG A 77 -3.51 8.91 22.85
C ARG A 77 -2.88 7.85 23.77
N ARG A 78 -2.96 6.56 23.39
CA ARG A 78 -2.41 5.43 24.16
C ARG A 78 -0.96 5.10 23.78
N VAL A 79 -0.43 5.73 22.74
CA VAL A 79 0.91 5.44 22.22
C VAL A 79 1.81 6.66 22.44
N PRO A 80 3.00 6.49 23.03
CA PRO A 80 3.98 7.57 23.07
C PRO A 80 4.43 7.92 21.65
N GLN A 81 4.43 9.22 21.31
CA GLN A 81 4.85 9.72 20.00
C GLN A 81 4.20 8.96 18.80
N PRO A 82 2.86 8.89 18.72
CA PRO A 82 2.17 8.06 17.74
C PRO A 82 2.38 8.53 16.30
N ALA A 83 2.67 9.82 16.09
CA ALA A 83 2.69 10.45 14.79
C ALA A 83 3.62 9.76 13.79
N TYR A 84 4.78 9.28 14.21
CA TYR A 84 5.76 8.63 13.34
C TYR A 84 5.28 7.26 12.86
N LEU A 85 4.75 6.44 13.78
CA LEU A 85 4.15 5.13 13.44
C LEU A 85 2.93 5.28 12.54
N GLU A 86 2.06 6.23 12.88
CA GLU A 86 0.84 6.52 12.12
C GLU A 86 1.17 7.02 10.70
N PHE A 87 2.12 7.95 10.59
CA PHE A 87 2.55 8.47 9.30
C PHE A 87 3.16 7.36 8.43
N GLY A 88 4.06 6.54 8.99
CA GLY A 88 4.63 5.39 8.28
C GLY A 88 3.55 4.42 7.81
N LEU A 89 2.60 4.06 8.69
CA LEU A 89 1.49 3.19 8.35
C LEU A 89 0.62 3.76 7.23
N LEU A 90 0.20 5.02 7.34
CA LEU A 90 -0.65 5.66 6.34
C LEU A 90 0.04 5.76 4.98
N MET A 91 1.30 6.16 4.95
CA MET A 91 2.06 6.26 3.70
C MET A 91 2.27 4.89 3.03
N LEU A 92 2.50 3.84 3.81
CA LEU A 92 2.63 2.47 3.29
C LEU A 92 1.31 1.93 2.73
N LEU A 93 0.16 2.35 3.27
CA LEU A 93 -1.15 1.92 2.79
C LEU A 93 -1.54 2.57 1.45
N VAL A 94 -1.04 3.76 1.12
CA VAL A 94 -1.42 4.48 -0.12
C VAL A 94 -1.28 3.61 -1.38
N PRO A 95 -0.11 3.01 -1.70
CA PRO A 95 0.02 2.17 -2.90
C PRO A 95 -0.82 0.89 -2.83
N LEU A 96 -1.06 0.35 -1.63
CA LEU A 96 -1.82 -0.88 -1.45
C LEU A 96 -3.33 -0.69 -1.69
N ILE A 97 -3.89 0.43 -1.25
CA ILE A 97 -5.32 0.72 -1.39
C ILE A 97 -5.68 1.39 -2.72
N SER A 98 -4.71 2.01 -3.38
CA SER A 98 -4.92 2.59 -4.71
C SER A 98 -5.18 1.49 -5.74
N PRO A 99 -6.23 1.55 -6.57
CA PRO A 99 -6.46 0.54 -7.60
C PRO A 99 -5.37 0.54 -8.69
N GLN A 100 -4.61 1.61 -8.79
CA GLN A 100 -3.41 1.75 -9.64
C GLN A 100 -2.18 2.01 -8.76
N GLY A 101 -1.86 1.06 -7.88
CA GLY A 101 -0.71 1.11 -6.99
C GLY A 101 0.56 0.70 -7.73
N TRP A 102 1.20 1.62 -8.44
CA TRP A 102 2.47 1.38 -9.11
C TRP A 102 3.60 1.15 -8.10
N ASP A 103 4.54 0.28 -8.43
CA ASP A 103 5.68 -0.09 -7.59
C ASP A 103 6.54 1.12 -7.16
N TYR A 104 6.75 2.10 -8.04
CA TYR A 104 7.47 3.33 -7.69
C TYR A 104 6.75 4.19 -6.62
N VAL A 105 5.44 4.04 -6.46
CA VAL A 105 4.69 4.72 -5.39
C VAL A 105 5.08 4.16 -4.01
N LEU A 106 5.73 2.99 -3.95
CA LEU A 106 6.29 2.45 -2.70
C LEU A 106 7.42 3.30 -2.11
N LEU A 107 7.94 4.29 -2.83
CA LEU A 107 8.77 5.35 -2.21
C LEU A 107 8.06 6.02 -1.03
N LEU A 108 6.74 6.06 -1.02
CA LEU A 108 5.94 6.51 0.13
C LEU A 108 6.09 5.59 1.35
N ALA A 109 6.58 4.36 1.19
CA ALA A 109 6.87 3.46 2.31
C ALA A 109 8.15 3.85 3.09
N THR A 110 8.96 4.77 2.59
CA THR A 110 10.22 5.19 3.25
C THR A 110 10.04 5.55 4.73
N PRO A 111 9.02 6.32 5.17
CA PRO A 111 8.82 6.58 6.59
C PRO A 111 8.53 5.32 7.40
N ALA A 112 7.82 4.35 6.83
CA ALA A 112 7.56 3.06 7.46
C ALA A 112 8.85 2.26 7.64
N VAL A 113 9.68 2.20 6.61
CA VAL A 113 10.99 1.51 6.64
C VAL A 113 11.91 2.13 7.69
N LEU A 114 12.01 3.46 7.73
CA LEU A 114 12.82 4.17 8.73
C LEU A 114 12.30 3.93 10.14
N CYS A 115 10.98 3.96 10.36
CA CYS A 115 10.37 3.67 11.65
C CYS A 115 10.66 2.23 12.12
N LEU A 116 10.59 1.25 11.19
CA LEU A 116 10.91 -0.15 11.48
C LEU A 116 12.40 -0.35 11.75
N ALA A 117 13.29 0.34 11.04
CA ALA A 117 14.72 0.29 11.26
C ALA A 117 15.11 0.86 12.63
N ASP A 118 14.56 2.01 12.99
CA ASP A 118 14.78 2.68 14.28
C ASP A 118 14.34 1.81 15.45
N ARG A 119 13.22 1.12 15.33
CA ARG A 119 12.63 0.26 16.36
C ARG A 119 12.89 -1.23 16.17
N PHE A 120 13.82 -1.60 15.31
CA PHE A 120 14.10 -2.99 14.96
C PHE A 120 14.48 -3.86 16.20
N GLY A 121 15.16 -3.25 17.19
CA GLY A 121 15.48 -3.87 18.45
C GLY A 121 14.30 -4.20 19.37
N GLU A 122 13.17 -3.51 19.19
CA GLU A 122 11.98 -3.67 20.05
C GLU A 122 11.12 -4.87 19.68
N VAL A 123 11.26 -5.43 18.46
CA VAL A 123 10.49 -6.59 18.00
C VAL A 123 11.20 -7.90 18.29
N SER A 124 10.44 -8.98 18.46
CA SER A 124 10.96 -10.33 18.67
C SER A 124 11.73 -10.84 17.45
N LEU A 125 12.62 -11.82 17.65
CA LEU A 125 13.43 -12.38 16.56
C LEU A 125 12.62 -12.85 15.35
N PRO A 126 11.48 -13.56 15.48
CA PRO A 126 10.65 -13.92 14.32
C PRO A 126 10.20 -12.71 13.51
N TRP A 127 9.74 -11.66 14.17
CA TRP A 127 9.34 -10.42 13.51
C TRP A 127 10.51 -9.71 12.82
N ARG A 128 11.72 -9.72 13.43
CA ARG A 128 12.91 -9.15 12.78
C ARG A 128 13.23 -9.88 11.47
N VAL A 129 13.28 -11.23 11.54
CA VAL A 129 13.59 -12.04 10.35
C VAL A 129 12.55 -11.83 9.25
N THR A 130 11.27 -11.89 9.60
CA THR A 130 10.18 -11.72 8.63
C THR A 130 10.18 -10.32 8.01
N THR A 131 10.40 -9.28 8.82
CA THR A 131 10.49 -7.89 8.37
C THR A 131 11.72 -7.67 7.48
N ALA A 132 12.88 -8.19 7.86
CA ALA A 132 14.09 -8.10 7.05
C ALA A 132 13.95 -8.83 5.70
N ALA A 133 13.33 -10.02 5.72
CA ALA A 133 13.02 -10.76 4.48
C ALA A 133 12.04 -9.98 3.59
N ALA A 134 10.98 -9.41 4.16
CA ALA A 134 10.02 -8.58 3.42
C ALA A 134 10.67 -7.34 2.82
N LEU A 135 11.51 -6.63 3.59
CA LEU A 135 12.28 -5.49 3.08
C LEU A 135 13.23 -5.90 1.96
N GLY A 136 13.94 -7.03 2.13
CA GLY A 136 14.82 -7.57 1.09
C GLY A 136 14.06 -7.90 -0.19
N LEU A 137 12.94 -8.62 -0.09
CA LEU A 137 12.09 -8.95 -1.24
C LEU A 137 11.55 -7.67 -1.92
N MET A 138 11.07 -6.70 -1.14
CA MET A 138 10.55 -5.45 -1.68
C MET A 138 11.64 -4.62 -2.39
N SER A 139 12.86 -4.58 -1.82
CA SER A 139 13.96 -3.77 -2.35
C SER A 139 14.67 -4.42 -3.53
N PHE A 140 14.79 -5.75 -3.56
CA PHE A 140 15.55 -6.47 -4.58
C PHE A 140 14.67 -7.06 -5.70
N THR A 141 13.33 -6.97 -5.61
CA THR A 141 12.44 -7.36 -6.72
C THR A 141 12.45 -6.26 -7.78
N ILE A 142 13.60 -6.12 -8.43
CA ILE A 142 13.87 -5.15 -9.48
C ILE A 142 14.30 -5.94 -10.73
N PHE A 143 13.75 -5.54 -11.88
CA PHE A 143 14.01 -6.20 -13.16
C PHE A 143 15.50 -6.33 -13.48
N ASP A 144 16.28 -5.27 -13.26
CA ASP A 144 17.71 -5.22 -13.56
C ASP A 144 18.55 -6.12 -12.64
N VAL A 145 18.03 -6.42 -11.44
CA VAL A 145 18.72 -7.30 -10.47
C VAL A 145 18.37 -8.76 -10.70
N LEU A 146 17.09 -9.07 -10.93
CA LEU A 146 16.58 -10.44 -11.00
C LEU A 146 16.50 -11.01 -12.42
N GLY A 147 16.58 -10.15 -13.43
CA GLY A 147 16.32 -10.52 -14.82
C GLY A 147 14.83 -10.84 -15.07
N ARG A 148 14.47 -10.90 -16.35
CA ARG A 148 13.07 -10.99 -16.80
C ARG A 148 12.31 -12.18 -16.21
N ALA A 149 12.94 -13.36 -16.16
CA ALA A 149 12.25 -14.59 -15.78
C ALA A 149 11.88 -14.63 -14.29
N LEU A 150 12.82 -14.28 -13.40
CA LEU A 150 12.59 -14.33 -11.96
C LEU A 150 11.71 -13.15 -11.50
N TYR A 151 11.99 -11.94 -12.01
CA TYR A 151 11.14 -10.77 -11.79
C TYR A 151 9.68 -11.06 -12.16
N GLY A 152 9.44 -11.57 -13.37
CA GLY A 152 8.08 -11.91 -13.81
C GLY A 152 7.37 -12.91 -12.91
N ARG A 153 8.07 -13.95 -12.42
CA ARG A 153 7.50 -14.94 -11.49
C ARG A 153 7.12 -14.31 -10.14
N LEU A 154 7.99 -13.49 -9.58
CA LEU A 154 7.75 -12.83 -8.30
C LEU A 154 6.62 -11.80 -8.40
N MET A 155 6.56 -11.05 -9.50
CA MET A 155 5.48 -10.08 -9.74
C MET A 155 4.14 -10.76 -10.09
N ALA A 156 4.17 -11.97 -10.65
CA ALA A 156 2.94 -12.76 -10.87
C ALA A 156 2.26 -13.17 -9.55
N VAL A 157 3.04 -13.48 -8.51
CA VAL A 157 2.51 -13.75 -7.17
C VAL A 157 2.35 -12.48 -6.31
N ASN A 158 2.63 -11.33 -6.89
CA ASN A 158 2.55 -10.02 -6.24
C ASN A 158 3.34 -9.94 -4.93
N ILE A 159 4.57 -10.47 -4.94
CA ILE A 159 5.43 -10.61 -3.75
C ILE A 159 5.68 -9.28 -3.05
N VAL A 160 5.74 -8.18 -3.81
CA VAL A 160 5.96 -6.83 -3.28
C VAL A 160 4.79 -6.39 -2.40
N SER A 161 3.55 -6.65 -2.81
CA SER A 161 2.36 -6.36 -2.01
C SER A 161 2.30 -7.22 -0.74
N VAL A 162 2.63 -8.51 -0.86
CA VAL A 162 2.72 -9.42 0.30
C VAL A 162 3.77 -8.89 1.28
N SER A 163 4.93 -8.49 0.79
CA SER A 163 5.99 -7.90 1.62
C SER A 163 5.54 -6.61 2.30
N ALA A 164 4.86 -5.73 1.57
CA ALA A 164 4.30 -4.51 2.15
C ALA A 164 3.26 -4.79 3.24
N LEU A 165 2.40 -5.81 3.07
CA LEU A 165 1.46 -6.25 4.12
C LEU A 165 2.18 -6.78 5.36
N VAL A 166 3.30 -7.47 5.21
CA VAL A 166 4.15 -7.88 6.34
C VAL A 166 4.68 -6.66 7.10
N LEU A 167 5.11 -5.61 6.39
CA LEU A 167 5.54 -4.37 7.04
C LEU A 167 4.38 -3.67 7.76
N VAL A 168 3.18 -3.65 7.18
CA VAL A 168 1.96 -3.15 7.85
C VAL A 168 1.72 -3.92 9.15
N ALA A 169 1.75 -5.26 9.10
CA ALA A 169 1.55 -6.10 10.27
C ALA A 169 2.62 -5.84 11.35
N CYS A 170 3.88 -5.65 10.97
CA CYS A 170 4.95 -5.33 11.91
C CYS A 170 4.76 -3.95 12.56
N LEU A 171 4.34 -2.93 11.80
CA LEU A 171 4.03 -1.60 12.36
C LEU A 171 2.86 -1.65 13.35
N VAL A 172 1.81 -2.41 13.03
CA VAL A 172 0.68 -2.62 13.95
C VAL A 172 1.14 -3.33 15.21
N HIS A 173 1.96 -4.38 15.09
CA HIS A 173 2.52 -5.10 16.23
C HIS A 173 3.40 -4.21 17.12
N LEU A 174 4.27 -3.38 16.52
CA LEU A 174 5.07 -2.41 17.29
C LEU A 174 4.18 -1.42 18.05
N ARG A 175 3.09 -0.99 17.40
CA ARG A 175 2.15 -0.07 18.01
C ARG A 175 1.41 -0.71 19.20
N GLU A 176 0.99 -1.97 19.09
CA GLU A 176 0.36 -2.71 20.18
C GLU A 176 1.31 -2.85 21.39
N ARG A 177 2.57 -3.13 21.13
CA ARG A 177 3.60 -3.18 22.19
C ARG A 177 3.82 -1.84 22.89
N ALA A 178 3.73 -0.74 22.13
CA ALA A 178 3.86 0.60 22.70
C ALA A 178 2.65 1.03 23.55
N MET A 179 1.54 0.28 23.49
CA MET A 179 0.34 0.49 24.31
C MET A 179 0.34 -0.34 25.60
N ALA A 180 1.14 -1.42 25.66
CA ALA A 180 1.24 -2.34 26.79
C ALA A 180 2.21 -1.82 27.83
#